data_3e44c56a35ea8db86cce6a2b4bbb36a8
#
_entry.id   3e44c56a35ea8db86cce6a2b4bbb36a8
#
_cell.length_a   1.000
_cell.length_b   1.000
_cell.length_c   1.000
_cell.angle_alpha   90.00
_cell.angle_beta   90.00
_cell.angle_gamma   90.00
#
_symmetry.space_group_name_H-M   'P 1'
#
loop_
_entity.id
_entity.type
_entity.pdbx_description
1 polymer ?
#
loop_
_entity_poly.entity_id
_entity_poly.type
_entity_poly.pdbx_seq_one_letter_code
_entity_poly.pdbx_strand_id
1 'polypeptide(L)'
;TLGFSYRSSDLPQDVVITDITLRALGRDEPEGLYQKMATQLAKRDETQPTKDRSAGSTFRNPAGFSSTGQADDIHDLKAWSLIDAAGCRGLELGGAQISPKHPNFLINTGAATAKDLEALGELVRKKVYAKSGLTLEWEVRRVGDPKDD
;
A
#
# COMPACT_ATOMS: atom_id res chain seq x y z
N THR A 1 5.13 -18.13 21.00
CA THR A 1 4.23 -17.01 20.59
C THR A 1 5.02 -16.15 19.63
N LEU A 2 4.48 -15.88 18.44
CA LEU A 2 5.10 -14.98 17.47
C LEU A 2 4.82 -13.52 17.85
N GLY A 3 5.83 -12.66 17.76
CA GLY A 3 5.70 -11.23 17.91
C GLY A 3 5.37 -10.58 16.57
N PHE A 4 4.41 -9.65 16.59
CA PHE A 4 4.03 -8.87 15.41
C PHE A 4 4.11 -7.37 15.71
N SER A 5 4.58 -6.62 14.73
CA SER A 5 4.55 -5.16 14.72
C SER A 5 4.10 -4.66 13.34
N TYR A 6 4.02 -3.34 13.15
CA TYR A 6 3.62 -2.79 11.86
C TYR A 6 4.56 -3.26 10.74
N ARG A 7 4.02 -4.04 9.79
CA ARG A 7 4.75 -4.61 8.65
C ARG A 7 5.97 -5.46 9.02
N SER A 8 6.00 -6.05 10.23
CA SER A 8 7.11 -6.87 10.71
C SER A 8 6.64 -7.99 11.63
N SER A 9 7.43 -9.02 11.72
CA SER A 9 7.29 -10.14 12.67
C SER A 9 8.66 -10.60 13.10
N ASP A 10 8.73 -11.37 14.19
CA ASP A 10 9.93 -12.04 14.69
C ASP A 10 10.20 -13.41 14.05
N LEU A 11 9.51 -13.72 12.93
CA LEU A 11 9.76 -14.92 12.15
C LEU A 11 11.20 -14.90 11.59
N PRO A 12 11.96 -16.01 11.70
CA PRO A 12 13.24 -16.14 11.03
C PRO A 12 13.10 -15.96 9.51
N GLN A 13 14.11 -15.39 8.86
CA GLN A 13 14.05 -15.03 7.42
C GLN A 13 14.04 -16.24 6.47
N ASP A 14 14.48 -17.39 6.94
CA ASP A 14 14.60 -18.66 6.20
C ASP A 14 13.40 -19.60 6.38
N VAL A 15 12.34 -19.13 7.05
CA VAL A 15 11.13 -19.91 7.32
C VAL A 15 10.15 -19.83 6.15
N VAL A 16 9.58 -20.97 5.78
CA VAL A 16 8.42 -21.06 4.88
C VAL A 16 7.19 -21.43 5.71
N ILE A 17 6.18 -20.56 5.71
CA ILE A 17 4.92 -20.85 6.39
C ILE A 17 4.10 -21.78 5.49
N THR A 18 3.84 -23.00 5.96
CA THR A 18 3.04 -23.99 5.24
C THR A 18 1.59 -24.01 5.67
N ASP A 19 1.33 -23.68 6.93
CA ASP A 19 0.00 -23.73 7.52
C ASP A 19 -0.25 -22.58 8.50
N ILE A 20 -1.49 -22.12 8.54
CA ILE A 20 -1.95 -21.10 9.50
C ILE A 20 -3.26 -21.58 10.11
N THR A 21 -3.30 -21.69 11.43
CA THR A 21 -4.53 -21.94 12.18
C THR A 21 -5.05 -20.65 12.78
N LEU A 22 -6.25 -20.24 12.39
CA LEU A 22 -6.93 -19.07 12.93
C LEU A 22 -7.99 -19.51 13.96
N ARG A 23 -8.04 -18.82 15.09
CA ARG A 23 -9.05 -19.02 16.11
C ARG A 23 -9.91 -17.77 16.22
N ALA A 24 -11.22 -17.93 16.02
CA ALA A 24 -12.17 -16.85 16.26
C ALA A 24 -12.27 -16.56 17.77
N LEU A 25 -12.31 -15.29 18.14
CA LEU A 25 -12.47 -14.84 19.53
C LEU A 25 -13.92 -14.92 20.01
N GLY A 26 -14.87 -15.05 19.08
CA GLY A 26 -16.31 -15.13 19.37
C GLY A 26 -17.08 -15.62 18.16
N ARG A 27 -18.39 -15.71 18.33
CA ARG A 27 -19.36 -15.99 17.26
C ARG A 27 -20.23 -14.76 17.06
N ASP A 28 -20.66 -14.56 15.84
CA ASP A 28 -21.62 -13.52 15.47
C ASP A 28 -22.63 -14.15 14.51
N GLU A 29 -23.78 -13.52 14.34
CA GLU A 29 -24.81 -14.01 13.41
C GLU A 29 -24.30 -13.89 11.97
N PRO A 30 -24.47 -14.94 11.12
CA PRO A 30 -23.93 -14.95 9.75
C PRO A 30 -24.36 -13.75 8.93
N GLU A 31 -25.62 -13.34 9.01
CA GLU A 31 -26.15 -12.19 8.28
C GLU A 31 -25.43 -10.90 8.69
N GLY A 32 -25.19 -10.68 9.98
CA GLY A 32 -24.44 -9.53 10.49
C GLY A 32 -23.00 -9.50 9.98
N LEU A 33 -22.37 -10.67 9.87
CA LEU A 33 -21.01 -10.79 9.30
C LEU A 33 -21.00 -10.46 7.79
N TYR A 34 -21.96 -10.96 7.02
CA TYR A 34 -22.08 -10.64 5.59
C TYR A 34 -22.28 -9.14 5.35
N GLN A 35 -23.10 -8.49 6.15
CA GLN A 35 -23.32 -7.04 6.06
C GLN A 35 -22.02 -6.26 6.37
N LYS A 36 -21.30 -6.64 7.42
CA LYS A 36 -20.01 -6.03 7.75
C LYS A 36 -18.98 -6.22 6.63
N MET A 37 -18.88 -7.42 6.05
CA MET A 37 -17.99 -7.71 4.92
C MET A 37 -18.37 -6.89 3.69
N ALA A 38 -19.64 -6.85 3.31
CA ALA A 38 -20.12 -6.07 2.17
C ALA A 38 -19.80 -4.59 2.31
N THR A 39 -20.01 -4.02 3.50
CA THR A 39 -19.69 -2.63 3.82
C THR A 39 -18.18 -2.35 3.66
N GLN A 40 -17.33 -3.24 4.18
CA GLN A 40 -15.87 -3.07 4.05
C GLN A 40 -15.40 -3.20 2.59
N LEU A 41 -15.96 -4.11 1.83
CA LEU A 41 -15.67 -4.26 0.40
C LEU A 41 -16.09 -3.02 -0.39
N ALA A 42 -17.29 -2.51 -0.16
CA ALA A 42 -17.78 -1.30 -0.80
C ALA A 42 -16.88 -0.08 -0.47
N LYS A 43 -16.51 0.10 0.79
CA LYS A 43 -15.58 1.16 1.21
C LYS A 43 -14.22 1.03 0.54
N ARG A 44 -13.71 -0.19 0.41
CA ARG A 44 -12.45 -0.46 -0.28
C ARG A 44 -12.55 -0.12 -1.77
N ASP A 45 -13.63 -0.52 -2.42
CA ASP A 45 -13.88 -0.22 -3.83
C ASP A 45 -14.05 1.28 -4.09
N GLU A 46 -14.59 2.01 -3.13
CA GLU A 46 -14.72 3.46 -3.19
C GLU A 46 -13.37 4.16 -3.07
N THR A 47 -12.49 3.70 -2.17
CA THR A 47 -11.28 4.43 -1.78
C THR A 47 -9.99 3.93 -2.44
N GLN A 48 -9.96 2.73 -3.01
CA GLN A 48 -8.78 2.10 -3.59
C GLN A 48 -9.00 1.68 -5.04
N PRO A 49 -7.94 1.59 -5.85
CA PRO A 49 -8.01 1.17 -7.26
C PRO A 49 -8.10 -0.36 -7.38
N THR A 50 -9.17 -0.96 -6.85
CA THR A 50 -9.33 -2.42 -6.74
C THR A 50 -9.46 -3.13 -8.08
N LYS A 51 -9.83 -2.40 -9.14
CA LYS A 51 -9.99 -2.93 -10.52
C LYS A 51 -8.75 -2.69 -11.39
N ASP A 52 -7.79 -1.90 -10.92
CA ASP A 52 -6.59 -1.57 -11.66
C ASP A 52 -5.47 -2.58 -11.38
N ARG A 53 -4.52 -2.69 -12.32
CA ARG A 53 -3.34 -3.54 -12.15
C ARG A 53 -2.36 -2.87 -11.18
N SER A 54 -2.42 -3.26 -9.93
CA SER A 54 -1.62 -2.70 -8.84
C SER A 54 -1.15 -3.80 -7.88
N ALA A 55 0.01 -3.62 -7.27
CA ALA A 55 0.55 -4.50 -6.23
C ALA A 55 0.10 -4.12 -4.81
N GLY A 56 -0.87 -3.21 -4.67
CA GLY A 56 -1.32 -2.68 -3.37
C GLY A 56 -0.57 -1.40 -2.97
N SER A 57 -0.48 -1.17 -1.66
CA SER A 57 0.25 0.00 -1.12
C SER A 57 1.71 -0.03 -1.53
N THR A 58 2.18 1.05 -2.14
CA THR A 58 3.55 1.15 -2.68
C THR A 58 4.57 1.41 -1.58
N PHE A 59 4.23 2.31 -0.64
CA PHE A 59 5.12 2.74 0.42
C PHE A 59 4.51 2.50 1.80
N ARG A 60 5.38 2.24 2.78
CA ARG A 60 5.01 2.16 4.20
C ARG A 60 4.61 3.53 4.73
N ASN A 61 3.72 3.54 5.70
CA ASN A 61 3.40 4.77 6.42
C ASN A 61 4.55 5.15 7.36
N PRO A 62 5.16 6.33 7.25
CA PRO A 62 6.16 6.80 8.19
C PRO A 62 5.67 6.85 9.64
N ALA A 63 4.37 7.01 9.85
CA ALA A 63 3.73 6.93 11.17
C ALA A 63 3.89 5.55 11.86
N GLY A 64 4.26 4.49 11.12
CA GLY A 64 4.44 3.15 11.67
C GLY A 64 3.13 2.41 11.98
N PHE A 65 1.97 2.85 11.45
CA PHE A 65 0.68 2.17 11.59
C PHE A 65 -0.25 2.46 10.41
N SER A 66 -1.22 1.57 10.19
CA SER A 66 -2.25 1.75 9.16
C SER A 66 -3.33 2.73 9.62
N SER A 67 -4.07 3.29 8.67
CA SER A 67 -5.29 4.04 9.00
C SER A 67 -6.33 3.12 9.60
N THR A 68 -7.03 3.58 10.63
CA THR A 68 -8.10 2.83 11.29
C THR A 68 -9.43 2.97 10.55
N GLY A 69 -9.55 4.01 9.74
CA GLY A 69 -10.78 4.40 9.07
C GLY A 69 -11.76 5.13 9.97
N GLN A 70 -11.32 5.55 11.16
CA GLN A 70 -12.10 6.38 12.07
C GLN A 70 -11.96 7.87 11.70
N ALA A 71 -12.90 8.69 12.18
CA ALA A 71 -12.93 10.11 11.87
C ALA A 71 -11.78 10.91 12.51
N ASP A 72 -11.15 10.36 13.54
CA ASP A 72 -10.05 10.95 14.29
C ASP A 72 -8.66 10.45 13.83
N ASP A 73 -8.60 9.71 12.73
CA ASP A 73 -7.32 9.26 12.17
C ASP A 73 -6.40 10.45 11.85
N ILE A 74 -5.17 10.40 12.35
CA ILE A 74 -4.11 11.35 12.02
C ILE A 74 -3.46 10.92 10.71
N HIS A 75 -3.47 11.78 9.70
CA HIS A 75 -3.00 11.47 8.35
C HIS A 75 -1.66 12.12 7.98
N ASP A 76 -1.12 13.00 8.80
CA ASP A 76 0.08 13.80 8.48
C ASP A 76 1.31 12.95 8.12
N LEU A 77 1.44 11.77 8.76
CA LEU A 77 2.51 10.82 8.48
C LEU A 77 2.00 9.55 7.77
N LYS A 78 0.92 9.66 7.02
CA LYS A 78 0.49 8.59 6.12
C LYS A 78 1.12 8.78 4.74
N ALA A 79 1.62 7.70 4.15
CA ALA A 79 2.27 7.77 2.84
C ALA A 79 1.39 8.42 1.78
N TRP A 80 0.09 8.07 1.72
CA TRP A 80 -0.83 8.65 0.74
C TRP A 80 -0.98 10.18 0.89
N SER A 81 -1.02 10.70 2.12
CA SER A 81 -1.15 12.13 2.40
C SER A 81 0.11 12.89 1.96
N LEU A 82 1.30 12.35 2.28
CA LEU A 82 2.58 12.92 1.87
C LEU A 82 2.75 12.94 0.35
N ILE A 83 2.34 11.87 -0.34
CA ILE A 83 2.39 11.75 -1.81
C ILE A 83 1.44 12.77 -2.46
N ASP A 84 0.24 12.91 -1.91
CA ASP A 84 -0.75 13.88 -2.37
C ASP A 84 -0.26 15.32 -2.19
N ALA A 85 0.23 15.65 -0.99
CA ALA A 85 0.81 16.95 -0.67
C ALA A 85 2.02 17.31 -1.54
N ALA A 86 2.76 16.31 -2.03
CA ALA A 86 3.87 16.48 -2.97
C ALA A 86 3.40 16.64 -4.44
N GLY A 87 2.09 16.67 -4.70
CA GLY A 87 1.51 16.84 -6.03
C GLY A 87 1.75 15.63 -6.95
N CYS A 88 1.80 14.43 -6.37
CA CYS A 88 2.08 13.22 -7.14
C CYS A 88 0.82 12.44 -7.55
N ARG A 89 -0.38 12.81 -7.08
CA ARG A 89 -1.63 12.17 -7.48
C ARG A 89 -1.83 12.24 -9.00
N GLY A 90 -2.03 11.10 -9.65
CA GLY A 90 -2.19 11.01 -11.09
C GLY A 90 -0.90 11.19 -11.90
N LEU A 91 0.26 11.33 -11.26
CA LEU A 91 1.55 11.48 -11.95
C LEU A 91 1.84 10.24 -12.80
N GLU A 92 2.28 10.44 -14.02
CA GLU A 92 2.59 9.37 -14.98
C GLU A 92 4.06 9.37 -15.39
N LEU A 93 4.58 8.17 -15.69
CA LEU A 93 5.88 7.97 -16.30
C LEU A 93 5.84 6.66 -17.10
N GLY A 94 6.09 6.75 -18.41
CA GLY A 94 5.88 5.62 -19.31
C GLY A 94 4.44 5.12 -19.21
N GLY A 95 4.24 3.81 -19.03
CA GLY A 95 2.92 3.22 -18.78
C GLY A 95 2.54 3.10 -17.30
N ALA A 96 3.33 3.67 -16.39
CA ALA A 96 3.07 3.67 -14.94
C ALA A 96 2.35 4.95 -14.51
N GLN A 97 1.43 4.83 -13.54
CA GLN A 97 0.68 5.97 -13.00
C GLN A 97 0.54 5.86 -11.48
N ILE A 98 0.66 6.99 -10.77
CA ILE A 98 0.17 7.10 -9.39
C ILE A 98 -1.34 7.20 -9.44
N SER A 99 -2.04 6.31 -8.74
CA SER A 99 -3.49 6.26 -8.77
C SER A 99 -4.12 7.61 -8.45
N PRO A 100 -5.02 8.13 -9.32
CA PRO A 100 -5.80 9.31 -9.00
C PRO A 100 -6.79 9.07 -7.86
N LYS A 101 -7.18 7.81 -7.62
CA LYS A 101 -8.09 7.43 -6.54
C LYS A 101 -7.39 7.37 -5.19
N HIS A 102 -6.21 6.73 -5.12
CA HIS A 102 -5.42 6.58 -3.90
C HIS A 102 -3.92 6.72 -4.18
N PRO A 103 -3.27 7.83 -3.78
CA PRO A 103 -1.93 8.15 -4.26
C PRO A 103 -0.82 7.22 -3.75
N ASN A 104 -1.09 6.34 -2.78
CA ASN A 104 -0.10 5.31 -2.38
C ASN A 104 -0.22 4.00 -3.20
N PHE A 105 -0.80 4.06 -4.39
CA PHE A 105 -0.90 2.93 -5.30
C PHE A 105 -0.24 3.27 -6.65
N LEU A 106 0.71 2.43 -7.07
CA LEU A 106 1.21 2.42 -8.43
C LEU A 106 0.31 1.55 -9.31
N ILE A 107 -0.10 2.08 -10.44
CA ILE A 107 -0.93 1.41 -11.43
C ILE A 107 -0.11 1.16 -12.69
N ASN A 108 -0.21 -0.05 -13.24
CA ASN A 108 0.17 -0.34 -14.62
C ASN A 108 -1.04 -0.09 -15.52
N THR A 109 -1.02 0.95 -16.34
CA THR A 109 -2.10 1.33 -17.24
C THR A 109 -2.26 0.37 -18.44
N GLY A 110 -1.37 -0.63 -18.53
CA GLY A 110 -1.41 -1.69 -19.56
C GLY A 110 -0.10 -1.87 -20.31
N ALA A 111 0.76 -0.84 -20.33
CA ALA A 111 2.02 -0.84 -21.07
C ALA A 111 3.25 -0.54 -20.19
N ALA A 112 3.10 -0.43 -18.86
CA ALA A 112 4.23 -0.14 -17.97
C ALA A 112 5.18 -1.34 -17.91
N THR A 113 6.45 -1.04 -18.01
CA THR A 113 7.53 -1.96 -17.65
C THR A 113 7.80 -1.91 -16.15
N ALA A 114 8.53 -2.88 -15.59
CA ALA A 114 8.99 -2.82 -14.19
C ALA A 114 9.85 -1.57 -13.97
N LYS A 115 10.68 -1.20 -14.95
CA LYS A 115 11.51 0.00 -14.93
C LYS A 115 10.68 1.29 -14.81
N ASP A 116 9.55 1.40 -15.53
CA ASP A 116 8.66 2.56 -15.42
C ASP A 116 8.05 2.67 -14.02
N LEU A 117 7.58 1.53 -13.46
CA LEU A 117 7.01 1.50 -12.12
C LEU A 117 8.05 1.87 -11.04
N GLU A 118 9.26 1.34 -11.14
CA GLU A 118 10.35 1.68 -10.21
C GLU A 118 10.76 3.15 -10.35
N ALA A 119 10.95 3.62 -11.56
CA ALA A 119 11.36 5.00 -11.83
C ALA A 119 10.31 6.00 -11.33
N LEU A 120 9.00 5.71 -11.54
CA LEU A 120 7.93 6.53 -11.02
C LEU A 120 7.93 6.53 -9.49
N GLY A 121 8.11 5.38 -8.86
CA GLY A 121 8.20 5.28 -7.40
C GLY A 121 9.38 6.07 -6.83
N GLU A 122 10.57 6.00 -7.44
CA GLU A 122 11.72 6.79 -7.02
C GLU A 122 11.51 8.30 -7.27
N LEU A 123 10.82 8.68 -8.34
CA LEU A 123 10.44 10.08 -8.58
C LEU A 123 9.51 10.59 -7.48
N VAL A 124 8.52 9.80 -7.07
CA VAL A 124 7.63 10.11 -5.95
C VAL A 124 8.42 10.29 -4.64
N ARG A 125 9.35 9.38 -4.33
CA ARG A 125 10.21 9.48 -3.14
C ARG A 125 11.01 10.79 -3.13
N LYS A 126 11.61 11.16 -4.25
CA LYS A 126 12.34 12.44 -4.39
C LYS A 126 11.43 13.66 -4.17
N LYS A 127 10.22 13.67 -4.75
CA LYS A 127 9.26 14.76 -4.60
C LYS A 127 8.76 14.89 -3.16
N VAL A 128 8.44 13.77 -2.50
CA VAL A 128 8.03 13.75 -1.10
C VAL A 128 9.15 14.25 -0.20
N TYR A 129 10.38 13.78 -0.40
CA TYR A 129 11.54 14.25 0.36
C TYR A 129 11.76 15.75 0.21
N ALA A 130 11.71 16.26 -1.03
CA ALA A 130 11.87 17.70 -1.29
C ALA A 130 10.78 18.55 -0.61
N LYS A 131 9.56 18.00 -0.46
CA LYS A 131 8.43 18.73 0.15
C LYS A 131 8.40 18.64 1.66
N SER A 132 8.74 17.48 2.24
CA SER A 132 8.52 17.16 3.67
C SER A 132 9.79 16.84 4.45
N GLY A 133 10.93 16.60 3.78
CA GLY A 133 12.15 16.06 4.41
C GLY A 133 12.07 14.58 4.77
N LEU A 134 10.95 13.91 4.51
CA LEU A 134 10.74 12.49 4.85
C LEU A 134 11.06 11.59 3.65
N THR A 135 11.81 10.51 3.90
CA THR A 135 12.06 9.47 2.90
C THR A 135 11.05 8.35 3.05
N LEU A 136 10.25 8.10 2.01
CA LEU A 136 9.31 6.97 1.99
C LEU A 136 10.07 5.65 1.83
N GLU A 137 9.66 4.63 2.58
CA GLU A 137 10.16 3.26 2.45
C GLU A 137 9.24 2.43 1.56
N TRP A 138 9.83 1.65 0.66
CA TRP A 138 9.07 0.72 -0.16
C TRP A 138 8.38 -0.35 0.69
N GLU A 139 7.09 -0.59 0.44
CA GLU A 139 6.34 -1.74 0.95
C GLU A 139 6.33 -2.87 -0.10
N VAL A 140 6.24 -2.51 -1.37
CA VAL A 140 6.36 -3.45 -2.50
C VAL A 140 7.79 -3.98 -2.56
N ARG A 141 7.94 -5.30 -2.63
CA ARG A 141 9.24 -5.95 -2.81
C ARG A 141 9.59 -6.03 -4.29
N ARG A 142 10.80 -5.61 -4.61
CA ARG A 142 11.39 -5.76 -5.94
C ARG A 142 12.20 -7.03 -5.97
N VAL A 143 11.98 -7.89 -6.97
CA VAL A 143 12.64 -9.19 -7.10
C VAL A 143 13.20 -9.31 -8.52
N GLY A 144 14.43 -9.82 -8.63
CA GLY A 144 15.16 -9.97 -9.88
C GLY A 144 16.23 -8.88 -10.08
N ASP A 145 17.05 -9.06 -11.08
CA ASP A 145 18.07 -8.11 -11.45
C ASP A 145 17.53 -7.07 -12.44
N PRO A 146 17.96 -5.80 -12.33
CA PRO A 146 17.66 -4.82 -13.37
C PRO A 146 18.20 -5.32 -14.71
N LYS A 147 17.39 -5.29 -15.75
CA LYS A 147 17.92 -5.50 -17.11
C LYS A 147 18.62 -4.23 -17.53
N ASP A 148 19.90 -4.37 -17.87
CA ASP A 148 20.61 -3.34 -18.60
C ASP A 148 19.96 -3.22 -20.00
N ASP A 149 19.58 -2.00 -20.38
CA ASP A 149 19.04 -1.69 -21.73
C ASP A 149 20.17 -1.53 -22.74
#